data_37ca857d159ff5b476367175f41bb384
#
_entry.id   37ca857d159ff5b476367175f41bb384
#
_cell.length_a   1.000
_cell.length_b   1.000
_cell.length_c   1.000
_cell.angle_alpha   90.00
_cell.angle_beta   90.00
_cell.angle_gamma   90.00
#
_symmetry.space_group_name_H-M   'P 1'
#
loop_
_entity.id
_entity.type
_entity.pdbx_description
1 polymer ?
#
loop_
_entity_poly.entity_id
_entity_poly.type
_entity_poly.pdbx_seq_one_letter_code
_entity_poly.pdbx_strand_id
1 'polypeptide(L)'
;VSHVFSDTRKGNLSMTANSFEKMYQNTYAASHTAGSGVVTMDGYHDPTERDNFILSGSLVNELTIGNTTHTVLAGFESIETENSNFRFNTYWTSKDCSASGYDQESFNITDPMDFTVTAGGAPTSVEYTNPGSLKSSTETEISVTSFFIQDQVDVTDNLILVLGGRHDTFDVTVDDIKNGTSAAREDSEFSPRMGLIYKPRETVSVYYSYS
;
A
#
# COMPACT_ATOMS: atom_id res chain seq x y z
N VAL A 1 -3.84 23.63 -0.12
CA VAL A 1 -4.01 25.07 -0.34
C VAL A 1 -3.59 25.39 -1.76
N SER A 2 -4.45 26.09 -2.50
CA SER A 2 -4.12 26.61 -3.84
C SER A 2 -4.05 28.13 -3.77
N HIS A 3 -3.08 28.71 -4.45
CA HIS A 3 -2.90 30.16 -4.50
C HIS A 3 -2.61 30.62 -5.95
N VAL A 4 -3.28 31.69 -6.36
CA VAL A 4 -3.06 32.36 -7.64
C VAL A 4 -2.20 33.60 -7.38
N PHE A 5 -0.94 33.56 -7.79
CA PHE A 5 0.01 34.67 -7.61
C PHE A 5 -0.18 35.75 -8.68
N SER A 6 -0.55 35.33 -9.89
CA SER A 6 -0.87 36.19 -11.03
C SER A 6 -1.72 35.39 -12.03
N ASP A 7 -2.15 36.04 -13.13
CA ASP A 7 -2.89 35.36 -14.22
C ASP A 7 -2.08 34.22 -14.85
N THR A 8 -0.74 34.31 -14.79
CA THR A 8 0.18 33.32 -15.38
C THR A 8 0.86 32.39 -14.37
N ARG A 9 0.62 32.59 -13.04
CA ARG A 9 1.30 31.81 -12.01
C ARG A 9 0.35 31.30 -10.94
N LYS A 10 0.34 29.98 -10.76
CA LYS A 10 -0.51 29.29 -9.76
C LYS A 10 0.35 28.27 -9.01
N GLY A 11 0.14 28.18 -7.69
CA GLY A 11 0.79 27.21 -6.84
C GLY A 11 -0.21 26.39 -6.06
N ASN A 12 0.14 25.16 -5.77
CA ASN A 12 -0.60 24.25 -4.92
C ASN A 12 0.33 23.63 -3.88
N LEU A 13 -0.14 23.57 -2.63
CA LEU A 13 0.51 22.83 -1.55
C LEU A 13 -0.55 21.95 -0.91
N SER A 14 -0.28 20.67 -0.79
CA SER A 14 -1.15 19.68 -0.17
C SER A 14 -0.41 18.95 0.93
N MET A 15 -1.10 18.73 2.03
CA MET A 15 -0.63 17.91 3.13
C MET A 15 -1.76 16.96 3.52
N THR A 16 -1.45 15.69 3.62
CA THR A 16 -2.39 14.65 4.04
C THR A 16 -1.73 13.80 5.11
N ALA A 17 -2.44 13.60 6.21
CA ALA A 17 -2.06 12.63 7.23
C ALA A 17 -3.26 11.73 7.47
N ASN A 18 -3.05 10.42 7.47
CA ASN A 18 -4.09 9.45 7.79
C ASN A 18 -3.48 8.28 8.55
N SER A 19 -4.31 7.71 9.43
CA SER A 19 -4.02 6.52 10.19
C SER A 19 -5.18 5.55 10.04
N PHE A 20 -4.89 4.29 9.85
CA PHE A 20 -5.91 3.25 9.87
C PHE A 20 -5.44 1.99 10.55
N GLU A 21 -6.41 1.40 11.24
CA GLU A 21 -6.29 0.10 11.84
C GLU A 21 -7.17 -0.88 11.07
N LYS A 22 -6.64 -2.05 10.81
CA LYS A 22 -7.38 -3.16 10.20
C LYS A 22 -7.15 -4.41 11.02
N MET A 23 -8.21 -5.14 11.30
CA MET A 23 -8.14 -6.46 11.90
C MET A 23 -8.86 -7.45 11.00
N TYR A 24 -8.15 -8.50 10.61
CA TYR A 24 -8.72 -9.62 9.90
C TYR A 24 -8.59 -10.89 10.75
N GLN A 25 -9.72 -11.51 11.07
CA GLN A 25 -9.78 -12.71 11.88
C GLN A 25 -10.65 -13.74 11.20
N ASN A 26 -10.20 -14.96 11.16
CA ASN A 26 -10.91 -16.05 10.51
C ASN A 26 -10.66 -17.37 11.21
N THR A 27 -11.70 -18.20 11.26
CA THR A 27 -11.63 -19.63 11.61
C THR A 27 -12.28 -20.43 10.49
N TYR A 28 -11.61 -21.43 9.99
CA TYR A 28 -12.04 -22.21 8.83
C TYR A 28 -11.79 -23.70 9.02
N ALA A 29 -12.49 -24.52 8.24
CA ALA A 29 -12.25 -25.96 8.18
C ALA A 29 -10.96 -26.24 7.41
N ALA A 30 -9.90 -26.66 8.09
CA ALA A 30 -8.61 -26.98 7.48
C ALA A 30 -8.63 -28.37 6.83
N SER A 31 -9.30 -29.34 7.44
CA SER A 31 -9.43 -30.68 6.88
C SER A 31 -10.72 -31.37 7.36
N HIS A 32 -11.19 -32.30 6.53
CA HIS A 32 -12.32 -33.20 6.84
C HIS A 32 -12.08 -34.55 6.17
N THR A 33 -12.30 -35.64 6.92
CA THR A 33 -12.28 -36.97 6.37
C THR A 33 -13.71 -37.46 6.17
N ALA A 34 -14.06 -37.80 4.93
CA ALA A 34 -15.38 -38.23 4.60
C ALA A 34 -15.80 -39.50 5.46
N GLY A 35 -16.97 -39.46 6.05
CA GLY A 35 -17.52 -40.52 6.90
C GLY A 35 -16.97 -40.56 8.33
N SER A 36 -15.97 -39.72 8.68
CA SER A 36 -15.44 -39.66 10.06
C SER A 36 -16.39 -38.95 11.04
N GLY A 37 -17.26 -38.09 10.55
CA GLY A 37 -18.06 -37.19 11.39
C GLY A 37 -17.22 -36.14 12.15
N VAL A 38 -15.96 -35.92 11.74
CA VAL A 38 -15.02 -34.98 12.37
C VAL A 38 -14.47 -34.02 11.39
N VAL A 39 -14.34 -32.74 11.78
CA VAL A 39 -13.67 -31.66 11.05
C VAL A 39 -12.55 -31.08 11.89
N THR A 40 -11.42 -30.76 11.26
CA THR A 40 -10.32 -30.02 11.90
C THR A 40 -10.45 -28.55 11.53
N MET A 41 -10.49 -27.70 12.54
CA MET A 41 -10.55 -26.25 12.40
C MET A 41 -9.17 -25.64 12.59
N ASP A 42 -8.90 -24.58 11.86
CA ASP A 42 -7.72 -23.75 11.91
C ASP A 42 -8.15 -22.29 11.80
N GLY A 43 -7.24 -21.35 12.04
CA GLY A 43 -7.56 -19.94 11.88
C GLY A 43 -6.37 -19.02 12.16
N TYR A 44 -6.63 -17.73 12.02
CA TYR A 44 -5.63 -16.70 12.22
C TYR A 44 -6.26 -15.35 12.55
N HIS A 45 -5.42 -14.46 13.05
CA HIS A 45 -5.74 -13.09 13.41
C HIS A 45 -4.61 -12.17 12.94
N ASP A 46 -4.91 -11.26 12.04
CA ASP A 46 -3.98 -10.36 11.37
C ASP A 46 -4.35 -8.89 11.67
N PRO A 47 -3.90 -8.31 12.79
CA PRO A 47 -4.00 -6.88 13.02
C PRO A 47 -2.94 -6.16 12.18
N THR A 48 -3.32 -5.03 11.61
CA THR A 48 -2.44 -4.14 10.82
C THR A 48 -2.73 -2.70 11.20
N GLU A 49 -1.69 -1.94 11.52
CA GLU A 49 -1.74 -0.50 11.71
C GLU A 49 -0.90 0.17 10.63
N ARG A 50 -1.41 1.26 10.07
CA ARG A 50 -0.70 2.02 9.04
C ARG A 50 -0.92 3.51 9.20
N ASP A 51 0.18 4.23 9.26
CA ASP A 51 0.22 5.68 9.23
C ASP A 51 0.85 6.15 7.93
N ASN A 52 0.24 7.18 7.30
CA ASN A 52 0.81 7.81 6.13
C ASN A 52 0.82 9.33 6.32
N PHE A 53 1.92 9.93 5.90
CA PHE A 53 2.06 11.36 5.75
C PHE A 53 2.49 11.68 4.33
N ILE A 54 1.76 12.56 3.65
CA ILE A 54 2.03 12.98 2.28
C ILE A 54 2.10 14.49 2.23
N LEU A 55 3.21 15.02 1.77
CA LEU A 55 3.41 16.44 1.48
C LEU A 55 3.72 16.59 0.00
N SER A 56 2.93 17.39 -0.70
CA SER A 56 3.19 17.68 -2.11
C SER A 56 3.03 19.17 -2.41
N GLY A 57 3.86 19.66 -3.31
CA GLY A 57 3.80 21.03 -3.76
C GLY A 57 4.04 21.13 -5.25
N SER A 58 3.34 22.04 -5.92
CA SER A 58 3.55 22.30 -7.33
C SER A 58 3.34 23.76 -7.68
N LEU A 59 4.05 24.20 -8.69
CA LEU A 59 3.95 25.53 -9.28
C LEU A 59 3.73 25.40 -10.79
N VAL A 60 2.71 26.05 -11.30
CA VAL A 60 2.49 26.24 -12.74
C VAL A 60 2.81 27.68 -13.08
N ASN A 61 3.60 27.89 -14.11
CA ASN A 61 3.94 29.20 -14.61
C ASN A 61 3.84 29.24 -16.14
N GLU A 62 3.05 30.19 -16.65
CA GLU A 62 2.96 30.47 -18.08
C GLU A 62 3.90 31.62 -18.44
N LEU A 63 4.69 31.43 -19.49
CA LEU A 63 5.64 32.43 -19.97
C LEU A 63 5.78 32.37 -21.50
N THR A 64 6.06 33.49 -22.11
CA THR A 64 6.29 33.61 -23.55
C THR A 64 7.78 33.78 -23.84
N ILE A 65 8.34 32.89 -24.66
CA ILE A 65 9.73 32.92 -25.09
C ILE A 65 9.75 33.03 -26.62
N GLY A 66 10.11 34.18 -27.14
CA GLY A 66 10.03 34.46 -28.58
C GLY A 66 8.57 34.41 -29.05
N ASN A 67 8.26 33.46 -29.93
CA ASN A 67 6.91 33.27 -30.49
C ASN A 67 6.19 32.06 -29.93
N THR A 68 6.71 31.44 -28.86
CA THR A 68 6.14 30.25 -28.24
C THR A 68 5.61 30.56 -26.84
N THR A 69 4.50 29.94 -26.48
CA THR A 69 3.98 29.95 -25.09
C THR A 69 4.40 28.67 -24.40
N HIS A 70 4.95 28.81 -23.21
CA HIS A 70 5.40 27.74 -22.35
C HIS A 70 4.54 27.66 -21.11
N THR A 71 4.00 26.50 -20.80
CA THR A 71 3.35 26.21 -19.53
C THR A 71 4.22 25.24 -18.73
N VAL A 72 5.01 25.79 -17.82
CA VAL A 72 5.95 25.02 -16.99
C VAL A 72 5.26 24.62 -15.69
N LEU A 73 5.24 23.32 -15.43
CA LEU A 73 4.88 22.72 -14.15
C LEU A 73 6.15 22.20 -13.49
N ALA A 74 6.39 22.58 -12.24
CA ALA A 74 7.43 22.00 -11.41
C ALA A 74 6.87 21.68 -10.03
N GLY A 75 7.35 20.62 -9.40
CA GLY A 75 6.87 20.25 -8.08
C GLY A 75 7.69 19.17 -7.41
N PHE A 76 7.25 18.87 -6.20
CA PHE A 76 7.80 17.82 -5.35
C PHE A 76 6.70 17.04 -4.66
N GLU A 77 7.04 15.85 -4.21
CA GLU A 77 6.21 15.00 -3.37
C GLU A 77 7.09 14.25 -2.37
N SER A 78 6.67 14.20 -1.11
CA SER A 78 7.26 13.38 -0.06
C SER A 78 6.16 12.53 0.54
N ILE A 79 6.41 11.23 0.64
CA ILE A 79 5.50 10.24 1.20
C ILE A 79 6.26 9.48 2.27
N GLU A 80 5.73 9.46 3.48
CA GLU A 80 6.19 8.64 4.58
C GLU A 80 5.08 7.67 4.95
N THR A 81 5.40 6.40 5.03
CA THR A 81 4.48 5.34 5.43
C THR A 81 5.13 4.46 6.47
N GLU A 82 4.49 4.33 7.62
CA GLU A 82 4.82 3.35 8.65
C GLU A 82 3.71 2.29 8.66
N ASN A 83 4.09 1.02 8.70
CA ASN A 83 3.14 -0.08 8.71
C ASN A 83 3.60 -1.17 9.67
N SER A 84 2.79 -1.44 10.70
CA SER A 84 2.97 -2.56 11.61
C SER A 84 1.98 -3.67 11.26
N ASN A 85 2.48 -4.88 11.09
CA ASN A 85 1.68 -6.05 10.76
C ASN A 85 2.03 -7.22 11.67
N PHE A 86 1.01 -7.79 12.29
CA PHE A 86 1.13 -8.99 13.11
C PHE A 86 0.28 -10.09 12.51
N ARG A 87 0.72 -11.32 12.69
CA ARG A 87 -0.06 -12.52 12.43
C ARG A 87 0.06 -13.48 13.59
N PHE A 88 -1.10 -13.81 14.17
CA PHE A 88 -1.24 -14.88 15.14
C PHE A 88 -1.99 -16.04 14.47
N ASN A 89 -1.53 -17.27 14.68
CA ASN A 89 -2.36 -18.42 14.43
C ASN A 89 -3.37 -18.57 15.56
N THR A 90 -4.46 -19.26 15.35
CA THR A 90 -5.34 -19.67 16.45
C THR A 90 -4.57 -20.51 17.47
N TYR A 91 -4.96 -20.37 18.72
CA TYR A 91 -4.51 -21.25 19.79
C TYR A 91 -5.71 -21.90 20.44
N TRP A 92 -5.73 -23.23 20.47
CA TRP A 92 -6.77 -23.99 21.11
C TRP A 92 -6.32 -24.40 22.52
N THR A 93 -7.07 -24.03 23.55
CA THR A 93 -6.68 -24.23 24.97
C THR A 93 -6.54 -25.71 25.39
N SER A 94 -7.01 -26.63 24.55
CA SER A 94 -6.76 -28.09 24.68
C SER A 94 -5.35 -28.50 24.25
N LYS A 95 -4.56 -27.59 23.64
CA LYS A 95 -3.24 -27.84 23.09
C LYS A 95 -2.14 -27.17 23.90
N ASP A 96 -0.90 -27.54 23.61
CA ASP A 96 0.29 -26.87 24.10
C ASP A 96 0.85 -26.01 22.94
N CYS A 97 0.99 -24.70 23.15
CA CYS A 97 1.56 -23.77 22.16
C CYS A 97 2.97 -24.16 21.65
N SER A 98 3.72 -24.92 22.43
CA SER A 98 5.04 -25.39 22.03
C SER A 98 5.00 -26.63 21.13
N ALA A 99 3.85 -27.27 21.01
CA ALA A 99 3.66 -28.47 20.21
C ALA A 99 3.31 -28.14 18.75
N SER A 100 3.69 -29.02 17.83
CA SER A 100 3.23 -28.93 16.44
C SER A 100 1.71 -29.09 16.36
N GLY A 101 1.03 -28.24 15.59
CA GLY A 101 -0.43 -28.30 15.38
C GLY A 101 -1.25 -27.73 16.54
N TYR A 102 -0.68 -26.87 17.37
CA TYR A 102 -1.40 -26.16 18.42
C TYR A 102 -2.52 -25.26 17.87
N ASP A 103 -2.38 -24.86 16.62
CA ASP A 103 -3.27 -23.99 15.85
C ASP A 103 -4.48 -24.72 15.26
N GLN A 104 -4.50 -26.05 15.37
CA GLN A 104 -5.56 -26.88 14.83
C GLN A 104 -6.25 -27.73 15.92
N GLU A 105 -7.58 -27.77 15.89
CA GLU A 105 -8.37 -28.64 16.78
C GLU A 105 -9.48 -29.32 16.00
N SER A 106 -9.84 -30.52 16.43
CA SER A 106 -10.84 -31.37 15.77
C SER A 106 -12.15 -31.40 16.57
N PHE A 107 -13.25 -31.28 15.85
CA PHE A 107 -14.61 -31.22 16.40
C PHE A 107 -15.53 -32.23 15.72
N ASN A 108 -16.50 -32.74 16.43
CA ASN A 108 -17.59 -33.54 15.86
C ASN A 108 -18.51 -32.63 15.03
N ILE A 109 -18.89 -33.10 13.85
CA ILE A 109 -19.84 -32.41 12.97
C ILE A 109 -21.24 -32.68 13.53
N THR A 110 -21.79 -31.68 14.21
CA THR A 110 -23.15 -31.65 14.78
C THR A 110 -23.87 -30.41 14.26
N ASP A 111 -25.18 -30.34 14.41
CA ASP A 111 -25.98 -29.17 14.07
C ASP A 111 -26.77 -28.68 15.33
N PRO A 112 -26.37 -27.56 15.96
CA PRO A 112 -25.16 -26.76 15.69
C PRO A 112 -23.86 -27.46 16.13
N MET A 113 -22.72 -27.08 15.53
CA MET A 113 -21.41 -27.55 15.99
C MET A 113 -21.06 -26.92 17.34
N ASP A 114 -20.50 -27.74 18.22
CA ASP A 114 -20.02 -27.33 19.55
C ASP A 114 -18.48 -27.16 19.50
N PHE A 115 -18.01 -25.92 19.54
CA PHE A 115 -16.60 -25.57 19.57
C PHE A 115 -15.99 -25.48 20.98
N THR A 116 -16.74 -25.87 22.00
CA THR A 116 -16.29 -25.91 23.42
C THR A 116 -15.75 -27.26 23.83
N VAL A 117 -16.01 -28.31 23.04
CA VAL A 117 -15.59 -29.68 23.29
C VAL A 117 -14.96 -30.29 22.04
N THR A 118 -13.73 -30.79 22.17
CA THR A 118 -13.01 -31.46 21.08
C THR A 118 -13.71 -32.75 20.66
N ALA A 119 -13.35 -33.30 19.49
CA ALA A 119 -13.85 -34.61 19.05
C ALA A 119 -13.47 -35.75 20.03
N GLY A 120 -12.41 -35.57 20.81
CA GLY A 120 -11.98 -36.49 21.88
C GLY A 120 -12.66 -36.26 23.23
N GLY A 121 -13.59 -35.32 23.35
CA GLY A 121 -14.35 -35.02 24.57
C GLY A 121 -13.63 -34.09 25.56
N ALA A 122 -12.48 -33.52 25.23
CA ALA A 122 -11.80 -32.55 26.09
C ALA A 122 -12.39 -31.14 25.93
N PRO A 123 -12.54 -30.36 27.04
CA PRO A 123 -12.94 -28.96 26.93
C PRO A 123 -11.88 -28.15 26.20
N THR A 124 -12.31 -27.18 25.38
CA THR A 124 -11.45 -26.28 24.64
C THR A 124 -12.10 -24.93 24.41
N SER A 125 -11.28 -23.93 24.13
CA SER A 125 -11.67 -22.62 23.59
C SER A 125 -10.61 -22.12 22.63
N VAL A 126 -10.98 -21.19 21.77
CA VAL A 126 -10.05 -20.56 20.82
C VAL A 126 -9.57 -19.22 21.36
N GLU A 127 -8.26 -18.99 21.27
CA GLU A 127 -7.61 -17.70 21.50
C GLU A 127 -6.95 -17.24 20.21
N TYR A 128 -7.04 -15.94 19.92
CA TYR A 128 -6.51 -15.35 18.69
C TYR A 128 -5.28 -14.47 18.91
N THR A 129 -4.97 -14.13 20.16
CA THR A 129 -3.87 -13.21 20.52
C THR A 129 -2.92 -13.80 21.55
N ASN A 130 -2.87 -15.14 21.64
CA ASN A 130 -1.91 -15.78 22.54
C ASN A 130 -0.48 -15.50 22.08
N PRO A 131 0.40 -14.96 22.94
CA PRO A 131 1.79 -14.64 22.56
C PRO A 131 2.57 -15.83 21.99
N GLY A 132 2.30 -17.04 22.45
CA GLY A 132 2.91 -18.28 21.95
C GLY A 132 2.49 -18.62 20.51
N SER A 133 1.37 -18.08 20.03
CA SER A 133 0.86 -18.31 18.68
C SER A 133 1.27 -17.23 17.66
N LEU A 134 2.12 -16.27 18.05
CA LEU A 134 2.64 -15.25 17.14
C LEU A 134 3.40 -15.90 15.98
N LYS A 135 2.89 -15.76 14.77
CA LYS A 135 3.48 -16.31 13.54
C LYS A 135 4.48 -15.38 12.90
N SER A 136 4.14 -14.10 12.78
CA SER A 136 5.02 -13.05 12.27
C SER A 136 4.69 -11.71 12.91
N SER A 137 5.70 -10.85 12.99
CA SER A 137 5.60 -9.47 13.43
C SER A 137 6.59 -8.67 12.61
N THR A 138 6.09 -7.76 11.76
CA THR A 138 6.91 -6.94 10.89
C THR A 138 6.54 -5.47 11.04
N GLU A 139 7.55 -4.61 11.07
CA GLU A 139 7.42 -3.18 10.91
C GLU A 139 8.07 -2.79 9.59
N THR A 140 7.41 -1.92 8.84
CA THR A 140 7.88 -1.47 7.53
C THR A 140 7.79 0.04 7.48
N GLU A 141 8.90 0.68 7.18
CA GLU A 141 8.99 2.11 6.91
C GLU A 141 9.28 2.30 5.43
N ILE A 142 8.50 3.17 4.78
CA ILE A 142 8.68 3.53 3.37
C ILE A 142 8.73 5.05 3.28
N SER A 143 9.81 5.56 2.69
CA SER A 143 9.97 6.96 2.35
C SER A 143 10.11 7.11 0.84
N VAL A 144 9.34 8.01 0.24
CA VAL A 144 9.44 8.35 -1.17
C VAL A 144 9.63 9.86 -1.29
N THR A 145 10.70 10.26 -1.95
CA THR A 145 10.95 11.67 -2.30
C THR A 145 11.00 11.81 -3.82
N SER A 146 10.19 12.71 -4.35
CA SER A 146 10.04 12.91 -5.78
C SER A 146 10.17 14.38 -6.15
N PHE A 147 10.85 14.64 -7.27
CA PHE A 147 10.86 15.93 -7.92
C PHE A 147 10.48 15.77 -9.39
N PHE A 148 9.67 16.68 -9.90
CA PHE A 148 9.25 16.64 -11.29
C PHE A 148 9.21 18.02 -11.92
N ILE A 149 9.47 18.04 -13.23
CA ILE A 149 9.31 19.22 -14.06
C ILE A 149 8.72 18.80 -15.41
N GLN A 150 7.83 19.62 -15.95
CA GLN A 150 7.23 19.44 -17.26
C GLN A 150 7.06 20.81 -17.91
N ASP A 151 7.40 20.91 -19.20
CA ASP A 151 7.11 22.08 -20.03
C ASP A 151 6.19 21.65 -21.17
N GLN A 152 5.06 22.33 -21.29
CA GLN A 152 4.21 22.28 -22.45
C GLN A 152 4.47 23.52 -23.29
N VAL A 153 4.92 23.30 -24.51
CA VAL A 153 5.31 24.37 -25.44
C VAL A 153 4.28 24.43 -26.57
N ASP A 154 3.55 25.51 -26.66
CA ASP A 154 2.70 25.82 -27.81
C ASP A 154 3.61 26.36 -28.94
N VAL A 155 4.11 25.45 -29.79
CA VAL A 155 5.07 25.75 -30.86
C VAL A 155 4.38 26.53 -31.97
N THR A 156 3.15 26.17 -32.31
CA THR A 156 2.23 26.86 -33.20
C THR A 156 0.81 26.69 -32.71
N ASP A 157 -0.17 27.37 -33.31
CA ASP A 157 -1.60 27.18 -33.00
C ASP A 157 -2.08 25.73 -33.10
N ASN A 158 -1.35 24.94 -33.91
CA ASN A 158 -1.73 23.56 -34.23
C ASN A 158 -0.78 22.51 -33.64
N LEU A 159 0.36 22.91 -33.05
CA LEU A 159 1.39 21.99 -32.59
C LEU A 159 1.82 22.29 -31.17
N ILE A 160 1.64 21.32 -30.29
CA ILE A 160 2.05 21.37 -28.89
C ILE A 160 3.09 20.27 -28.64
N LEU A 161 4.21 20.64 -28.02
CA LEU A 161 5.23 19.72 -27.53
C LEU A 161 5.17 19.68 -26.00
N VAL A 162 5.23 18.49 -25.42
CA VAL A 162 5.34 18.28 -23.98
C VAL A 162 6.65 17.58 -23.69
N LEU A 163 7.47 18.15 -22.83
CA LEU A 163 8.73 17.58 -22.35
C LEU A 163 8.75 17.62 -20.83
N GLY A 164 9.21 16.55 -20.21
CA GLY A 164 9.30 16.51 -18.75
C GLY A 164 10.15 15.37 -18.25
N GLY A 165 10.32 15.34 -16.94
CA GLY A 165 10.97 14.27 -16.23
C GLY A 165 10.58 14.30 -14.76
N ARG A 166 10.65 13.13 -14.15
CA ARG A 166 10.47 12.91 -12.72
C ARG A 166 11.64 12.09 -12.20
N HIS A 167 12.15 12.48 -11.06
CA HIS A 167 13.14 11.73 -10.30
C HIS A 167 12.52 11.30 -8.99
N ASP A 168 12.56 10.01 -8.72
CA ASP A 168 12.04 9.39 -7.52
C ASP A 168 13.17 8.70 -6.76
N THR A 169 13.19 8.84 -5.44
CA THR A 169 14.02 8.08 -4.52
C THR A 169 13.09 7.32 -3.58
N PHE A 170 13.32 6.03 -3.43
CA PHE A 170 12.55 5.11 -2.59
C PHE A 170 13.47 4.49 -1.55
N ASP A 171 13.15 4.70 -0.29
CA ASP A 171 13.80 4.06 0.84
C ASP A 171 12.79 3.14 1.52
N VAL A 172 13.15 1.88 1.69
CA VAL A 172 12.31 0.89 2.36
C VAL A 172 13.13 0.15 3.41
N THR A 173 12.63 0.16 4.64
CA THR A 173 13.17 -0.66 5.74
C THR A 173 12.09 -1.63 6.20
N VAL A 174 12.46 -2.88 6.38
CA VAL A 174 11.58 -3.92 6.92
C VAL A 174 12.27 -4.59 8.09
N ASP A 175 11.66 -4.46 9.26
CA ASP A 175 12.09 -5.09 10.49
C ASP A 175 11.21 -6.30 10.79
N ASP A 176 11.79 -7.49 10.82
CA ASP A 176 11.16 -8.69 11.35
C ASP A 176 11.39 -8.72 12.87
N ILE A 177 10.44 -8.17 13.60
CA ILE A 177 10.50 -8.02 15.06
C ILE A 177 10.54 -9.39 15.75
N LYS A 178 9.82 -10.37 15.20
CA LYS A 178 9.78 -11.71 15.75
C LYS A 178 11.15 -12.41 15.69
N ASN A 179 11.86 -12.26 14.59
CA ASN A 179 13.14 -12.93 14.35
C ASN A 179 14.36 -12.03 14.67
N GLY A 180 14.13 -10.73 14.94
CA GLY A 180 15.18 -9.76 15.23
C GLY A 180 16.09 -9.49 14.03
N THR A 181 15.54 -9.48 12.83
CA THR A 181 16.27 -9.20 11.58
C THR A 181 15.72 -7.97 10.89
N SER A 182 16.60 -7.22 10.23
CA SER A 182 16.25 -6.03 9.48
C SER A 182 16.82 -6.12 8.07
N ALA A 183 16.08 -5.57 7.10
CA ALA A 183 16.50 -5.41 5.72
C ALA A 183 16.12 -4.00 5.25
N ALA A 184 17.05 -3.34 4.56
CA ALA A 184 16.80 -2.02 3.98
C ALA A 184 17.21 -2.02 2.50
N ARG A 185 16.51 -1.22 1.71
CA ARG A 185 16.78 -1.01 0.29
C ARG A 185 16.50 0.43 -0.08
N GLU A 186 17.41 1.02 -0.83
CA GLU A 186 17.27 2.32 -1.49
C GLU A 186 17.30 2.11 -3.00
N ASP A 187 16.36 2.70 -3.71
CA ASP A 187 16.28 2.74 -5.16
C ASP A 187 16.04 4.17 -5.64
N SER A 188 16.61 4.52 -6.80
CA SER A 188 16.45 5.83 -7.40
C SER A 188 16.23 5.68 -8.90
N GLU A 189 15.21 6.35 -9.43
CA GLU A 189 14.82 6.23 -10.83
C GLU A 189 14.52 7.60 -11.44
N PHE A 190 14.91 7.78 -12.70
CA PHE A 190 14.54 8.93 -13.49
C PHE A 190 13.62 8.52 -14.64
N SER A 191 12.42 9.09 -14.67
CA SER A 191 11.39 8.81 -15.65
C SER A 191 11.23 10.00 -16.61
N PRO A 192 11.75 9.94 -17.84
CA PRO A 192 11.54 10.97 -18.85
C PRO A 192 10.12 10.89 -19.41
N ARG A 193 9.56 12.03 -19.78
CA ARG A 193 8.25 12.13 -20.45
C ARG A 193 8.36 13.01 -21.67
N MET A 194 7.78 12.56 -22.78
CA MET A 194 7.68 13.31 -24.01
C MET A 194 6.31 13.14 -24.65
N GLY A 195 5.73 14.21 -25.17
CA GLY A 195 4.45 14.18 -25.88
C GLY A 195 4.45 15.14 -27.06
N LEU A 196 3.76 14.77 -28.12
CA LEU A 196 3.50 15.61 -29.28
C LEU A 196 2.00 15.60 -29.56
N ILE A 197 1.39 16.78 -29.63
CA ILE A 197 -0.03 16.93 -29.95
C ILE A 197 -0.15 17.78 -31.20
N TYR A 198 -0.77 17.23 -32.24
CA TYR A 198 -1.05 17.94 -33.50
C TYR A 198 -2.55 18.10 -33.70
N LYS A 199 -2.99 19.33 -33.90
CA LYS A 199 -4.40 19.72 -34.10
C LYS A 199 -4.61 20.19 -35.54
N PRO A 200 -4.81 19.28 -36.53
CA PRO A 200 -5.02 19.66 -37.92
C PRO A 200 -6.28 20.50 -38.13
N ARG A 201 -7.25 20.39 -37.22
CA ARG A 201 -8.49 21.17 -37.16
C ARG A 201 -8.90 21.35 -35.69
N GLU A 202 -9.71 22.32 -35.37
CA GLU A 202 -10.23 22.57 -34.03
C GLU A 202 -10.96 21.35 -33.42
N THR A 203 -11.55 20.49 -34.26
CA THR A 203 -12.32 19.31 -33.83
C THR A 203 -11.51 18.02 -33.85
N VAL A 204 -10.23 18.04 -34.25
CA VAL A 204 -9.40 16.84 -34.39
C VAL A 204 -8.04 17.06 -33.72
N SER A 205 -7.65 16.17 -32.82
CA SER A 205 -6.31 16.12 -32.22
C SER A 205 -5.70 14.72 -32.42
N VAL A 206 -4.46 14.68 -32.83
CA VAL A 206 -3.62 13.48 -32.92
C VAL A 206 -2.49 13.65 -31.91
N TYR A 207 -2.21 12.64 -31.10
CA TYR A 207 -1.17 12.71 -30.10
C TYR A 207 -0.28 11.47 -30.13
N TYR A 208 0.97 11.66 -29.75
CA TYR A 208 1.95 10.62 -29.47
C TYR A 208 2.57 10.92 -28.10
N SER A 209 2.76 9.92 -27.27
CA SER A 209 3.41 10.06 -25.96
C SER A 209 4.36 8.91 -25.67
N TYR A 210 5.40 9.23 -24.93
CA TYR A 210 6.39 8.32 -24.37
C TYR A 210 6.61 8.68 -22.90
N SER A 211 6.60 7.68 -22.02
CA SER A 211 6.89 7.80 -20.59
C SER A 211 7.44 6.49 -20.03
#